data_387c749a9bf4ef976bf85e8a6c0d01ad
#
_entry.id   387c749a9bf4ef976bf85e8a6c0d01ad
#
_cell.length_a   1.000
_cell.length_b   1.000
_cell.length_c   1.000
_cell.angle_alpha   90.00
_cell.angle_beta   90.00
_cell.angle_gamma   90.00
#
_symmetry.space_group_name_H-M   'P 1'
#
loop_
_entity.id
_entity.type
_entity.pdbx_description
1 polymer ?
#
loop_
_entity_poly.entity_id
_entity_poly.type
_entity_poly.pdbx_seq_one_letter_code
_entity_poly.pdbx_strand_id
1 'polypeptide(L)'
;METIPELKGAPPQIRVMVRKIQVEGSTVFSAEELAKVTAPYENRELSTNDLEELRRALTLLYVNKGYVNSGAVIPDQTLKDGVVTIRIIEGKLTDIQIEGTKYFLPFYFEDRIALSSGPPLNINPLKEKLQLLLQDPRTERLNTELKPGLKPGEGVLHVQVEEASPFKAWVEFNNFQSPTVGESRGLGNIAVQNPFGVGDAFLFTYGQSKGLQPLIEANYVIPLTARDTTLELNFRFNDFNVVTKPFEDLDIRTKSKIYKIALRQPVYRTLNDEISLSLIGEHLENQSFLGGTGFSFQRGATDNGKAIVSALRFGQEWIHRESNQVLAVRSRFSVGLNVLDATNNKQTSDDPDGEFFVWLGQAQYVRRVDPLGIEFLGGLTLQIANDSLFALEQFAVGGRYSVRGYWENYLVRDNAFLFNVESRIPMFPKFFGPKVAVALAPFIDVGRSWEAKRDTPDPQTLASIGAGIRLSFFNRAHASLYWGQQLNHVEDPPDGGVQDQGVHWEFVLDIL
;
A
#
# COMPACT_ATOMS: atom_id res chain seq x y z
N MET A 1 48.78 -46.23 -47.93
CA MET A 1 48.94 -45.37 -46.73
C MET A 1 49.50 -44.05 -47.23
N GLU A 2 48.61 -43.11 -47.53
CA GLU A 2 48.98 -41.74 -47.91
C GLU A 2 49.20 -40.94 -46.61
N THR A 3 50.34 -40.37 -46.44
CA THR A 3 50.73 -39.50 -45.33
C THR A 3 50.06 -38.14 -45.54
N ILE A 4 49.18 -37.79 -44.58
CA ILE A 4 48.57 -36.45 -44.47
C ILE A 4 49.71 -35.46 -44.22
N PRO A 5 49.83 -34.35 -45.00
CA PRO A 5 50.89 -33.36 -44.74
C PRO A 5 50.57 -32.58 -43.44
N GLU A 6 51.56 -32.51 -42.56
CA GLU A 6 51.56 -31.62 -41.38
C GLU A 6 51.37 -30.17 -41.88
N LEU A 7 50.30 -29.56 -41.43
CA LEU A 7 50.05 -28.13 -41.54
C LEU A 7 51.10 -27.37 -40.74
N LYS A 8 52.17 -26.92 -41.41
CA LYS A 8 53.19 -26.06 -40.80
C LYS A 8 52.64 -24.64 -40.61
N GLY A 9 52.71 -24.19 -39.38
CA GLY A 9 52.79 -22.78 -39.00
C GLY A 9 51.46 -22.05 -38.89
N ALA A 10 51.02 -21.81 -37.66
CA ALA A 10 50.09 -20.70 -37.41
C ALA A 10 50.69 -19.40 -38.00
N PRO A 11 49.87 -18.52 -38.62
CA PRO A 11 50.35 -17.26 -39.17
C PRO A 11 51.05 -16.45 -38.06
N PRO A 12 52.16 -15.72 -38.42
CA PRO A 12 52.90 -14.94 -37.44
C PRO A 12 51.94 -13.97 -36.73
N GLN A 13 51.82 -14.12 -35.42
CA GLN A 13 51.01 -13.18 -34.62
C GLN A 13 51.70 -11.82 -34.69
N ILE A 14 50.99 -10.85 -35.27
CA ILE A 14 51.42 -9.44 -35.29
C ILE A 14 51.48 -8.98 -33.82
N ARG A 15 52.66 -8.60 -33.34
CA ARG A 15 52.87 -8.01 -32.03
C ARG A 15 53.17 -6.54 -32.18
N VAL A 16 52.62 -5.73 -31.29
CA VAL A 16 52.78 -4.29 -31.25
C VAL A 16 53.22 -3.86 -29.87
N MET A 17 54.19 -2.96 -29.77
CA MET A 17 54.60 -2.38 -28.50
C MET A 17 53.57 -1.36 -28.04
N VAL A 18 52.87 -1.65 -26.92
CA VAL A 18 51.86 -0.78 -26.33
C VAL A 18 52.45 -0.13 -25.09
N ARG A 19 52.58 1.19 -25.13
CA ARG A 19 53.04 2.01 -23.98
C ARG A 19 51.90 2.39 -23.06
N LYS A 20 50.74 2.73 -23.68
CA LYS A 20 49.55 3.22 -22.92
C LYS A 20 48.26 2.75 -23.60
N ILE A 21 47.28 2.46 -22.80
CA ILE A 21 45.92 2.18 -23.24
C ILE A 21 45.02 3.34 -22.84
N GLN A 22 44.38 3.95 -23.84
CA GLN A 22 43.38 5.01 -23.63
C GLN A 22 42.00 4.43 -23.78
N VAL A 23 41.18 4.51 -22.69
CA VAL A 23 39.78 4.08 -22.72
C VAL A 23 38.89 5.31 -22.83
N GLU A 24 38.05 5.34 -23.87
CA GLU A 24 37.13 6.44 -24.17
C GLU A 24 35.67 5.96 -24.09
N GLY A 25 34.74 6.88 -23.76
CA GLY A 25 33.29 6.64 -23.82
C GLY A 25 32.72 5.96 -22.56
N SER A 26 33.48 5.86 -21.46
CA SER A 26 32.99 5.38 -20.16
C SER A 26 32.44 6.54 -19.34
N THR A 27 31.17 6.42 -18.89
CA THR A 27 30.57 7.33 -17.91
C THR A 27 30.30 6.65 -16.57
N VAL A 28 30.34 5.31 -16.53
CA VAL A 28 30.04 4.48 -15.37
C VAL A 28 31.24 4.28 -14.45
N PHE A 29 32.42 4.01 -15.06
CA PHE A 29 33.63 3.70 -14.32
C PHE A 29 34.62 4.85 -14.37
N SER A 30 35.28 5.10 -13.24
CA SER A 30 36.34 6.09 -13.13
C SER A 30 37.59 5.64 -13.91
N ALA A 31 38.44 6.61 -14.28
CA ALA A 31 39.72 6.32 -14.93
C ALA A 31 40.59 5.35 -14.11
N GLU A 32 40.55 5.44 -12.78
CA GLU A 32 41.26 4.57 -11.87
C GLU A 32 40.76 3.12 -11.88
N GLU A 33 39.44 2.93 -11.98
CA GLU A 33 38.82 1.59 -12.09
C GLU A 33 39.18 0.93 -13.42
N LEU A 34 39.14 1.69 -14.51
CA LEU A 34 39.52 1.23 -15.83
C LEU A 34 41.02 0.92 -15.88
N ALA A 35 41.86 1.77 -15.25
CA ALA A 35 43.31 1.56 -15.18
C ALA A 35 43.69 0.24 -14.50
N LYS A 36 42.93 -0.24 -13.52
CA LYS A 36 43.16 -1.55 -12.89
C LYS A 36 43.06 -2.71 -13.89
N VAL A 37 42.22 -2.54 -14.92
CA VAL A 37 42.03 -3.57 -15.96
C VAL A 37 43.08 -3.41 -17.07
N THR A 38 43.46 -2.15 -17.41
CA THR A 38 44.39 -1.88 -18.52
C THR A 38 45.86 -2.02 -18.13
N ALA A 39 46.24 -1.69 -16.88
CA ALA A 39 47.63 -1.67 -16.43
C ALA A 39 48.45 -2.97 -16.73
N PRO A 40 47.90 -4.21 -16.63
CA PRO A 40 48.61 -5.43 -16.98
C PRO A 40 49.00 -5.53 -18.46
N TYR A 41 48.41 -4.68 -19.32
CA TYR A 41 48.58 -4.66 -20.78
C TYR A 41 49.44 -3.47 -21.27
N GLU A 42 49.92 -2.63 -20.39
CA GLU A 42 50.74 -1.46 -20.72
C GLU A 42 52.25 -1.79 -20.60
N ASN A 43 53.10 -1.03 -21.34
CA ASN A 43 54.55 -1.12 -21.35
C ASN A 43 55.09 -2.50 -21.78
N ARG A 44 54.39 -3.18 -22.67
CA ARG A 44 54.80 -4.50 -23.19
C ARG A 44 54.34 -4.71 -24.63
N GLU A 45 54.90 -5.72 -25.29
CA GLU A 45 54.42 -6.19 -26.57
C GLU A 45 53.10 -6.96 -26.41
N LEU A 46 52.05 -6.56 -27.14
CA LEU A 46 50.78 -7.22 -27.21
C LEU A 46 50.53 -7.87 -28.55
N SER A 47 50.03 -9.10 -28.51
CA SER A 47 49.47 -9.80 -29.66
C SER A 47 48.00 -9.36 -29.88
N THR A 48 47.44 -9.72 -31.02
CA THR A 48 45.97 -9.53 -31.29
C THR A 48 45.12 -10.25 -30.23
N ASN A 49 45.60 -11.43 -29.78
CA ASN A 49 44.89 -12.17 -28.72
C ASN A 49 44.91 -11.41 -27.37
N ASP A 50 46.04 -10.81 -26.98
CA ASP A 50 46.12 -9.99 -25.77
C ASP A 50 45.15 -8.79 -25.82
N LEU A 51 45.04 -8.15 -26.99
CA LEU A 51 44.10 -7.04 -27.19
C LEU A 51 42.63 -7.51 -27.08
N GLU A 52 42.33 -8.68 -27.65
CA GLU A 52 40.98 -9.28 -27.49
C GLU A 52 40.67 -9.69 -26.07
N GLU A 53 41.64 -10.20 -25.34
CA GLU A 53 41.49 -10.49 -23.89
C GLU A 53 41.23 -9.23 -23.10
N LEU A 54 41.94 -8.13 -23.36
CA LEU A 54 41.72 -6.86 -22.75
C LEU A 54 40.32 -6.31 -23.04
N ARG A 55 39.93 -6.34 -24.35
CA ARG A 55 38.59 -5.93 -24.80
C ARG A 55 37.52 -6.72 -24.04
N ARG A 56 37.71 -8.05 -23.93
CA ARG A 56 36.79 -8.92 -23.18
C ARG A 56 36.77 -8.59 -21.68
N ALA A 57 37.93 -8.33 -21.08
CA ALA A 57 38.03 -7.97 -19.66
C ALA A 57 37.26 -6.66 -19.35
N LEU A 58 37.43 -5.63 -20.19
CA LEU A 58 36.67 -4.37 -20.09
C LEU A 58 35.17 -4.59 -20.29
N THR A 59 34.75 -5.42 -21.25
CA THR A 59 33.34 -5.78 -21.46
C THR A 59 32.77 -6.50 -20.25
N LEU A 60 33.49 -7.46 -19.69
CA LEU A 60 33.06 -8.20 -18.49
C LEU A 60 32.94 -7.30 -17.25
N LEU A 61 33.76 -6.26 -17.12
CA LEU A 61 33.63 -5.27 -16.06
C LEU A 61 32.22 -4.61 -16.08
N TYR A 62 31.74 -4.25 -17.25
CA TYR A 62 30.38 -3.71 -17.45
C TYR A 62 29.29 -4.75 -17.19
N VAL A 63 29.41 -5.92 -17.81
CA VAL A 63 28.40 -7.00 -17.70
C VAL A 63 28.23 -7.44 -16.26
N ASN A 64 29.32 -7.62 -15.50
CA ASN A 64 29.28 -8.02 -14.10
C ASN A 64 28.61 -7.00 -13.17
N LYS A 65 28.53 -5.74 -13.60
CA LYS A 65 27.84 -4.66 -12.88
C LYS A 65 26.39 -4.43 -13.37
N GLY A 66 25.93 -5.27 -14.33
CA GLY A 66 24.57 -5.24 -14.84
C GLY A 66 24.38 -4.45 -16.14
N TYR A 67 25.43 -3.93 -16.76
CA TYR A 67 25.38 -3.21 -18.03
C TYR A 67 25.56 -4.17 -19.21
N VAL A 68 24.58 -5.07 -19.38
CA VAL A 68 24.72 -6.27 -20.27
C VAL A 68 24.80 -5.99 -21.76
N ASN A 69 24.31 -4.83 -22.20
CA ASN A 69 24.41 -4.40 -23.60
C ASN A 69 25.52 -3.35 -23.85
N SER A 70 26.37 -3.12 -22.83
CA SER A 70 27.58 -2.30 -22.92
C SER A 70 28.80 -3.16 -23.17
N GLY A 71 29.77 -2.62 -23.91
CA GLY A 71 31.00 -3.36 -24.17
C GLY A 71 32.11 -2.50 -24.75
N ALA A 72 33.32 -3.06 -24.73
CA ALA A 72 34.50 -2.46 -25.36
C ALA A 72 34.63 -2.87 -26.81
N VAL A 73 35.03 -1.96 -27.63
CA VAL A 73 35.42 -2.18 -29.05
C VAL A 73 36.79 -1.59 -29.30
N ILE A 74 37.58 -2.24 -30.14
CA ILE A 74 38.86 -1.72 -30.65
C ILE A 74 38.56 -1.11 -32.03
N PRO A 75 38.53 0.23 -32.15
CA PRO A 75 38.28 0.86 -33.44
C PRO A 75 39.50 0.65 -34.36
N ASP A 76 39.26 0.71 -35.66
CA ASP A 76 40.34 0.78 -36.65
C ASP A 76 41.21 2.00 -36.35
N GLN A 77 42.49 1.79 -36.07
CA GLN A 77 43.42 2.82 -35.66
C GLN A 77 44.83 2.56 -36.10
N THR A 78 45.57 3.63 -36.33
CA THR A 78 47.02 3.58 -36.54
C THR A 78 47.69 3.90 -35.20
N LEU A 79 48.56 3.02 -34.77
CA LEU A 79 49.31 3.22 -33.53
C LEU A 79 50.26 4.41 -33.65
N LYS A 80 50.00 5.47 -32.87
CA LYS A 80 50.89 6.61 -32.71
C LYS A 80 51.50 6.55 -31.32
N ASP A 81 52.83 6.62 -31.24
CA ASP A 81 53.58 6.62 -29.95
C ASP A 81 53.26 5.44 -28.99
N GLY A 82 52.81 4.29 -29.53
CA GLY A 82 52.47 3.11 -28.75
C GLY A 82 51.17 3.26 -27.92
N VAL A 83 50.28 4.20 -28.28
CA VAL A 83 48.98 4.35 -27.61
C VAL A 83 47.92 3.55 -28.36
N VAL A 84 47.20 2.68 -27.63
CA VAL A 84 46.03 1.94 -28.13
C VAL A 84 44.78 2.56 -27.54
N THR A 85 43.85 2.96 -28.39
CA THR A 85 42.52 3.45 -27.96
C THR A 85 41.51 2.31 -27.95
N ILE A 86 40.82 2.15 -26.84
CA ILE A 86 39.65 1.27 -26.73
C ILE A 86 38.44 2.11 -26.44
N ARG A 87 37.39 1.94 -27.23
CA ARG A 87 36.15 2.68 -27.05
C ARG A 87 35.12 1.81 -26.33
N ILE A 88 34.55 2.35 -25.28
CA ILE A 88 33.39 1.76 -24.61
C ILE A 88 32.14 2.25 -25.35
N ILE A 89 31.26 1.31 -25.65
CA ILE A 89 29.90 1.59 -26.13
C ILE A 89 28.99 1.27 -24.94
N GLU A 90 28.53 2.31 -24.26
CA GLU A 90 27.58 2.16 -23.18
C GLU A 90 26.18 1.96 -23.76
N GLY A 91 25.54 0.88 -23.29
CA GLY A 91 24.26 0.42 -23.80
C GLY A 91 23.11 1.32 -23.38
N LYS A 92 22.12 1.47 -24.24
CA LYS A 92 20.87 2.19 -23.98
C LYS A 92 19.67 1.40 -24.45
N LEU A 93 18.54 1.61 -23.81
CA LEU A 93 17.25 1.17 -24.32
C LEU A 93 16.73 2.20 -25.32
N THR A 94 16.41 1.75 -26.53
CA THR A 94 15.92 2.62 -27.61
C THR A 94 14.43 2.54 -27.81
N ASP A 95 13.81 1.44 -27.36
CA ASP A 95 12.38 1.21 -27.50
C ASP A 95 11.87 0.26 -26.42
N ILE A 96 10.61 0.41 -26.02
CA ILE A 96 9.88 -0.48 -25.09
C ILE A 96 8.59 -0.88 -25.80
N GLN A 97 8.47 -2.14 -26.15
CA GLN A 97 7.30 -2.67 -26.87
C GLN A 97 6.43 -3.45 -25.90
N ILE A 98 5.23 -2.91 -25.64
CA ILE A 98 4.25 -3.52 -24.74
C ILE A 98 3.20 -4.24 -25.58
N GLU A 99 2.99 -5.51 -25.29
CA GLU A 99 2.01 -6.37 -25.95
C GLU A 99 1.11 -7.07 -24.93
N GLY A 100 -0.08 -7.50 -25.35
CA GLY A 100 -1.01 -8.31 -24.54
C GLY A 100 -1.90 -7.50 -23.62
N THR A 101 -1.79 -6.18 -23.58
CA THR A 101 -2.69 -5.30 -22.82
C THR A 101 -4.12 -5.36 -23.38
N LYS A 102 -5.10 -5.44 -22.48
CA LYS A 102 -6.55 -5.46 -22.79
C LYS A 102 -7.26 -4.30 -22.12
N TYR A 103 -6.91 -4.03 -20.87
CA TYR A 103 -7.52 -3.01 -20.03
C TYR A 103 -6.57 -1.85 -19.76
N PHE A 104 -5.25 -2.10 -19.71
CA PHE A 104 -4.28 -1.03 -19.59
C PHE A 104 -3.94 -0.43 -20.95
N LEU A 105 -3.73 0.88 -20.98
CA LEU A 105 -3.08 1.54 -22.10
C LEU A 105 -1.56 1.26 -22.04
N PRO A 106 -0.90 0.94 -23.17
CA PRO A 106 0.53 0.54 -23.18
C PRO A 106 1.45 1.51 -22.43
N PHE A 107 1.23 2.81 -22.57
CA PHE A 107 2.06 3.84 -21.93
C PHE A 107 2.12 3.71 -20.40
N TYR A 108 1.11 3.08 -19.75
CA TYR A 108 1.16 2.84 -18.32
C TYR A 108 2.40 2.06 -17.90
N PHE A 109 2.75 1.04 -18.66
CA PHE A 109 3.95 0.22 -18.44
C PHE A 109 5.19 0.90 -19.00
N GLU A 110 5.13 1.46 -20.24
CA GLU A 110 6.24 2.14 -20.92
C GLU A 110 6.86 3.23 -20.04
N ASP A 111 6.05 4.17 -19.55
CA ASP A 111 6.52 5.30 -18.72
C ASP A 111 7.16 4.84 -17.42
N ARG A 112 6.59 3.80 -16.79
CA ARG A 112 7.12 3.26 -15.52
C ARG A 112 8.42 2.51 -15.70
N ILE A 113 8.55 1.75 -16.78
CA ILE A 113 9.78 1.03 -17.15
C ILE A 113 10.87 2.02 -17.55
N ALA A 114 10.52 3.06 -18.32
CA ALA A 114 11.44 4.09 -18.77
C ALA A 114 12.17 4.80 -17.62
N LEU A 115 11.54 4.94 -16.43
CA LEU A 115 12.17 5.52 -15.25
C LEU A 115 13.42 4.76 -14.75
N SER A 116 13.55 3.47 -15.11
CA SER A 116 14.66 2.60 -14.69
C SER A 116 15.53 2.13 -15.83
N SER A 117 15.34 2.68 -17.04
CA SER A 117 16.03 2.31 -18.28
C SER A 117 16.94 3.40 -18.86
N GLY A 118 17.31 4.38 -18.04
CA GLY A 118 18.17 5.50 -18.45
C GLY A 118 19.51 5.06 -19.02
N PRO A 119 20.14 5.88 -19.90
CA PRO A 119 21.48 5.59 -20.40
C PRO A 119 22.55 5.85 -19.31
N PRO A 120 23.50 4.90 -19.12
CA PRO A 120 23.52 3.56 -19.72
C PRO A 120 22.53 2.61 -19.06
N LEU A 121 22.00 1.66 -19.85
CA LEU A 121 21.06 0.65 -19.37
C LEU A 121 21.70 -0.29 -18.35
N ASN A 122 21.13 -0.32 -17.15
CA ASN A 122 21.46 -1.31 -16.14
C ASN A 122 20.26 -2.23 -15.89
N ILE A 123 20.47 -3.54 -16.00
CA ILE A 123 19.38 -4.51 -15.82
C ILE A 123 18.93 -4.67 -14.36
N ASN A 124 19.73 -4.27 -13.36
CA ASN A 124 19.36 -4.48 -11.95
C ASN A 124 18.19 -3.57 -11.54
N PRO A 125 18.24 -2.23 -11.68
CA PRO A 125 17.09 -1.38 -11.42
C PRO A 125 15.92 -1.66 -12.39
N LEU A 126 16.17 -2.07 -13.63
CA LEU A 126 15.11 -2.50 -14.55
C LEU A 126 14.38 -3.73 -14.03
N LYS A 127 15.08 -4.77 -13.58
CA LYS A 127 14.48 -5.97 -12.96
C LYS A 127 13.65 -5.63 -11.72
N GLU A 128 14.19 -4.78 -10.84
CA GLU A 128 13.46 -4.34 -9.65
C GLU A 128 12.15 -3.63 -10.03
N LYS A 129 12.19 -2.75 -11.02
CA LYS A 129 10.98 -2.05 -11.51
C LYS A 129 9.95 -3.01 -12.10
N LEU A 130 10.38 -3.99 -12.88
CA LEU A 130 9.50 -5.03 -13.42
C LEU A 130 8.87 -5.89 -12.31
N GLN A 131 9.63 -6.22 -11.27
CA GLN A 131 9.12 -6.93 -10.10
C GLN A 131 8.11 -6.08 -9.30
N LEU A 132 8.34 -4.77 -9.18
CA LEU A 132 7.37 -3.85 -8.56
C LEU A 132 6.06 -3.75 -9.36
N LEU A 133 6.13 -3.81 -10.70
CA LEU A 133 4.93 -3.88 -11.54
C LEU A 133 4.16 -5.19 -11.38
N LEU A 134 4.85 -6.30 -11.10
CA LEU A 134 4.23 -7.59 -10.76
C LEU A 134 3.58 -7.63 -9.37
N GLN A 135 3.96 -6.73 -8.45
CA GLN A 135 3.27 -6.60 -7.16
C GLN A 135 1.89 -5.95 -7.29
N ASP A 136 1.59 -5.32 -8.43
CA ASP A 136 0.26 -4.79 -8.72
C ASP A 136 -0.71 -5.94 -8.98
N PRO A 137 -1.77 -6.11 -8.18
CA PRO A 137 -2.71 -7.23 -8.32
C PRO A 137 -3.51 -7.21 -9.63
N ARG A 138 -3.41 -6.14 -10.43
CA ARG A 138 -4.00 -6.02 -11.77
C ARG A 138 -3.14 -6.67 -12.85
N THR A 139 -1.88 -7.02 -12.54
CA THR A 139 -0.92 -7.67 -13.43
C THR A 139 -0.71 -9.11 -12.97
N GLU A 140 -1.18 -10.09 -13.74
CA GLU A 140 -0.98 -11.51 -13.41
C GLU A 140 0.41 -11.99 -13.79
N ARG A 141 0.90 -11.56 -14.97
CA ARG A 141 2.20 -11.97 -15.49
C ARG A 141 2.85 -10.88 -16.34
N LEU A 142 4.16 -10.81 -16.25
CA LEU A 142 5.04 -9.98 -17.06
C LEU A 142 6.18 -10.84 -17.60
N ASN A 143 6.19 -11.11 -18.91
CA ASN A 143 7.30 -11.77 -19.57
C ASN A 143 8.09 -10.71 -20.32
N THR A 144 9.41 -10.66 -20.10
CA THR A 144 10.27 -9.62 -20.67
C THR A 144 11.46 -10.21 -21.38
N GLU A 145 11.77 -9.67 -22.57
CA GLU A 145 12.91 -10.04 -23.37
C GLU A 145 13.65 -8.80 -23.86
N LEU A 146 14.95 -8.71 -23.58
CA LEU A 146 15.81 -7.65 -24.11
C LEU A 146 16.45 -8.13 -25.41
N LYS A 147 16.07 -7.52 -26.53
CA LYS A 147 16.60 -7.82 -27.87
C LYS A 147 17.64 -6.78 -28.30
N PRO A 148 18.63 -7.16 -29.10
CA PRO A 148 19.55 -6.19 -29.74
C PRO A 148 18.79 -5.18 -30.61
N GLY A 149 19.20 -3.92 -30.57
CA GLY A 149 18.73 -2.90 -31.46
C GLY A 149 19.51 -2.90 -32.79
N LEU A 150 19.32 -1.86 -33.59
CA LEU A 150 19.93 -1.75 -34.91
C LEU A 150 21.43 -1.42 -34.87
N LYS A 151 21.88 -0.74 -33.83
CA LYS A 151 23.29 -0.33 -33.63
C LYS A 151 23.91 -1.01 -32.42
N PRO A 152 25.24 -1.18 -32.40
CA PRO A 152 25.93 -1.69 -31.20
C PRO A 152 25.57 -0.88 -29.96
N GLY A 153 25.27 -1.56 -28.83
CA GLY A 153 24.85 -0.94 -27.58
C GLY A 153 23.36 -0.59 -27.51
N GLU A 154 22.61 -0.61 -28.60
CA GLU A 154 21.17 -0.42 -28.55
C GLU A 154 20.43 -1.69 -28.14
N GLY A 155 19.34 -1.52 -27.40
CA GLY A 155 18.47 -2.61 -26.99
C GLY A 155 17.01 -2.21 -27.12
N VAL A 156 16.14 -3.18 -27.43
CA VAL A 156 14.68 -3.06 -27.44
C VAL A 156 14.13 -4.02 -26.38
N LEU A 157 13.32 -3.51 -25.48
CA LEU A 157 12.66 -4.33 -24.46
C LEU A 157 11.26 -4.72 -24.94
N HIS A 158 11.05 -6.02 -25.15
CA HIS A 158 9.72 -6.58 -25.40
C HIS A 158 9.11 -7.00 -24.07
N VAL A 159 7.88 -6.59 -23.82
CA VAL A 159 7.14 -6.85 -22.59
C VAL A 159 5.78 -7.40 -22.94
N GLN A 160 5.56 -8.67 -22.63
CA GLN A 160 4.27 -9.33 -22.76
C GLN A 160 3.53 -9.26 -21.43
N VAL A 161 2.37 -8.61 -21.41
CA VAL A 161 1.54 -8.40 -20.21
C VAL A 161 0.35 -9.36 -20.21
N GLU A 162 0.11 -10.01 -19.09
CA GLU A 162 -1.15 -10.70 -18.78
C GLU A 162 -1.84 -9.95 -17.64
N GLU A 163 -3.07 -9.51 -17.86
CA GLU A 163 -3.83 -8.70 -16.91
C GLU A 163 -4.89 -9.51 -16.17
N ALA A 164 -5.07 -9.22 -14.87
CA ALA A 164 -6.17 -9.76 -14.09
C ALA A 164 -7.52 -9.16 -14.53
N SER A 165 -8.62 -9.85 -14.18
CA SER A 165 -9.96 -9.30 -14.40
C SER A 165 -10.12 -7.96 -13.69
N PRO A 166 -10.60 -6.91 -14.38
CA PRO A 166 -10.77 -5.60 -13.77
C PRO A 166 -12.01 -5.51 -12.88
N PHE A 167 -12.93 -6.44 -12.98
CA PHE A 167 -14.18 -6.40 -12.26
C PHE A 167 -14.14 -7.28 -11.03
N LYS A 168 -14.55 -6.71 -9.89
CA LYS A 168 -14.75 -7.43 -8.63
C LYS A 168 -16.08 -7.01 -8.04
N ALA A 169 -16.83 -7.98 -7.51
CA ALA A 169 -18.05 -7.72 -6.78
C ALA A 169 -18.13 -8.69 -5.60
N TRP A 170 -18.50 -8.19 -4.44
CA TRP A 170 -18.70 -9.01 -3.25
C TRP A 170 -19.81 -8.44 -2.37
N VAL A 171 -20.39 -9.29 -1.57
CA VAL A 171 -21.32 -8.93 -0.51
C VAL A 171 -20.73 -9.26 0.85
N GLU A 172 -21.05 -8.44 1.82
CA GLU A 172 -20.58 -8.57 3.18
C GLU A 172 -21.78 -8.45 4.13
N PHE A 173 -21.85 -9.35 5.10
CA PHE A 173 -22.79 -9.30 6.21
C PHE A 173 -22.00 -9.37 7.50
N ASN A 174 -22.25 -8.42 8.40
CA ASN A 174 -21.54 -8.37 9.69
C ASN A 174 -22.39 -7.66 10.75
N ASN A 175 -21.92 -7.74 12.01
CA ASN A 175 -22.49 -6.96 13.12
C ASN A 175 -21.52 -5.87 13.62
N PHE A 176 -20.79 -5.21 12.70
CA PHE A 176 -19.80 -4.18 13.03
C PHE A 176 -20.41 -2.77 12.99
N GLN A 177 -21.55 -2.63 13.61
CA GLN A 177 -22.24 -1.36 13.77
C GLN A 177 -22.74 -1.22 15.18
N SER A 178 -22.82 0.02 15.69
CA SER A 178 -23.36 0.26 17.04
C SER A 178 -24.77 -0.30 17.14
N PRO A 179 -25.11 -1.02 18.22
CA PRO A 179 -26.46 -1.49 18.47
C PRO A 179 -27.51 -0.40 18.39
N THR A 180 -27.17 0.84 18.77
CA THR A 180 -28.09 2.00 18.75
C THR A 180 -28.71 2.25 17.38
N VAL A 181 -28.02 1.88 16.30
CA VAL A 181 -28.48 2.04 14.91
C VAL A 181 -28.64 0.69 14.18
N GLY A 182 -28.73 -0.40 14.96
CA GLY A 182 -28.89 -1.77 14.48
C GLY A 182 -27.56 -2.42 14.13
N GLU A 183 -27.11 -3.32 15.00
CA GLU A 183 -25.78 -3.95 14.94
C GLU A 183 -25.46 -4.68 13.63
N SER A 184 -26.47 -5.38 13.09
CA SER A 184 -26.28 -6.21 11.87
C SER A 184 -26.54 -5.40 10.62
N ARG A 185 -25.59 -5.44 9.67
CA ARG A 185 -25.67 -4.74 8.38
C ARG A 185 -25.28 -5.62 7.22
N GLY A 186 -25.82 -5.28 6.04
CA GLY A 186 -25.40 -5.85 4.76
C GLY A 186 -24.77 -4.77 3.88
N LEU A 187 -23.67 -5.12 3.22
CA LEU A 187 -22.94 -4.26 2.28
C LEU A 187 -22.84 -4.96 0.93
N GLY A 188 -23.08 -4.22 -0.15
CA GLY A 188 -22.78 -4.64 -1.52
C GLY A 188 -21.66 -3.77 -2.08
N ASN A 189 -20.65 -4.40 -2.65
CA ASN A 189 -19.44 -3.74 -3.14
C ASN A 189 -19.20 -4.08 -4.60
N ILE A 190 -18.87 -3.09 -5.42
CA ILE A 190 -18.47 -3.23 -6.81
C ILE A 190 -17.18 -2.44 -7.00
N ALA A 191 -16.13 -3.11 -7.47
CA ALA A 191 -14.88 -2.46 -7.83
C ALA A 191 -14.58 -2.66 -9.32
N VAL A 192 -14.18 -1.58 -9.99
CA VAL A 192 -13.66 -1.60 -11.35
C VAL A 192 -12.22 -1.14 -11.29
N GLN A 193 -11.32 -2.10 -11.55
CA GLN A 193 -9.89 -1.85 -11.59
C GLN A 193 -9.52 -1.39 -13.00
N ASN A 194 -8.93 -0.22 -13.11
CA ASN A 194 -8.47 0.35 -14.37
C ASN A 194 -9.58 0.68 -15.40
N PRO A 195 -10.67 1.39 -15.01
CA PRO A 195 -11.76 1.73 -15.91
C PRO A 195 -11.34 2.56 -17.13
N PHE A 196 -10.30 3.40 -17.02
CA PHE A 196 -9.83 4.26 -18.10
C PHE A 196 -8.46 3.84 -18.69
N GLY A 197 -7.91 2.73 -18.25
CA GLY A 197 -6.66 2.20 -18.81
C GLY A 197 -5.38 2.84 -18.26
N VAL A 198 -5.48 3.79 -17.34
CA VAL A 198 -4.35 4.56 -16.80
C VAL A 198 -3.84 4.00 -15.45
N GLY A 199 -4.38 2.87 -15.02
CA GLY A 199 -4.08 2.30 -13.71
C GLY A 199 -4.91 2.87 -12.58
N ASP A 200 -6.06 3.39 -12.89
CA ASP A 200 -7.03 3.95 -11.96
C ASP A 200 -7.91 2.85 -11.33
N ALA A 201 -8.67 3.21 -10.29
CA ALA A 201 -9.57 2.27 -9.62
C ALA A 201 -10.80 3.01 -9.09
N PHE A 202 -11.96 2.39 -9.27
CA PHE A 202 -13.22 2.85 -8.75
C PHE A 202 -13.82 1.79 -7.83
N LEU A 203 -14.30 2.20 -6.65
CA LEU A 203 -15.02 1.37 -5.70
C LEU A 203 -16.33 2.06 -5.33
N PHE A 204 -17.42 1.31 -5.43
CA PHE A 204 -18.74 1.72 -4.96
C PHE A 204 -19.23 0.73 -3.88
N THR A 205 -19.72 1.29 -2.76
CA THR A 205 -20.30 0.52 -1.66
C THR A 205 -21.70 1.04 -1.36
N TYR A 206 -22.64 0.13 -1.26
CA TYR A 206 -23.99 0.38 -0.77
C TYR A 206 -24.26 -0.48 0.46
N GLY A 207 -24.83 0.12 1.52
CA GLY A 207 -25.05 -0.58 2.77
C GLY A 207 -26.38 -0.24 3.43
N GLN A 208 -26.91 -1.21 4.19
CA GLN A 208 -28.12 -1.05 5.01
C GLN A 208 -28.03 -1.82 6.32
N SER A 209 -28.69 -1.30 7.35
CA SER A 209 -29.05 -1.99 8.59
C SER A 209 -30.48 -1.60 8.99
N LYS A 210 -30.92 -2.05 10.18
CA LYS A 210 -32.22 -1.63 10.73
C LYS A 210 -32.33 -0.11 10.85
N GLY A 211 -31.27 0.56 11.29
CA GLY A 211 -31.23 2.01 11.49
C GLY A 211 -30.32 2.78 10.52
N LEU A 212 -29.62 2.12 9.61
CA LEU A 212 -28.81 2.75 8.57
C LEU A 212 -29.49 2.60 7.21
N GLN A 213 -29.99 3.71 6.63
CA GLN A 213 -30.75 3.67 5.38
C GLN A 213 -30.59 4.95 4.55
N PRO A 214 -29.62 5.02 3.60
CA PRO A 214 -28.54 4.06 3.29
C PRO A 214 -27.16 4.50 3.81
N LEU A 215 -26.17 3.61 3.66
CA LEU A 215 -24.78 3.97 3.46
C LEU A 215 -24.50 3.97 1.96
N ILE A 216 -23.91 5.02 1.45
CA ILE A 216 -23.42 5.12 0.07
C ILE A 216 -21.98 5.63 0.15
N GLU A 217 -21.06 4.91 -0.49
CA GLU A 217 -19.68 5.36 -0.61
C GLU A 217 -19.18 5.16 -2.03
N ALA A 218 -18.51 6.16 -2.57
CA ALA A 218 -17.81 6.08 -3.84
C ALA A 218 -16.38 6.57 -3.66
N ASN A 219 -15.42 5.75 -4.09
CA ASN A 219 -14.01 6.06 -4.03
C ASN A 219 -13.37 5.89 -5.40
N TYR A 220 -12.63 6.90 -5.86
CA TYR A 220 -11.91 6.87 -7.12
C TYR A 220 -10.46 7.27 -6.90
N VAL A 221 -9.55 6.43 -7.36
CA VAL A 221 -8.10 6.65 -7.27
C VAL A 221 -7.50 6.66 -8.67
N ILE A 222 -6.77 7.71 -9.02
CA ILE A 222 -6.11 7.86 -10.31
C ILE A 222 -4.61 8.13 -10.11
N PRO A 223 -3.70 7.36 -10.75
CA PRO A 223 -2.29 7.70 -10.80
C PRO A 223 -2.07 8.88 -11.74
N LEU A 224 -1.39 9.91 -11.27
CA LEU A 224 -1.09 11.13 -12.03
C LEU A 224 0.26 11.06 -12.75
N THR A 225 1.18 10.24 -12.25
CA THR A 225 2.55 10.14 -12.79
C THR A 225 3.04 8.69 -12.80
N ALA A 226 4.07 8.43 -13.58
CA ALA A 226 4.76 7.14 -13.60
C ALA A 226 5.52 6.82 -12.28
N ARG A 227 5.68 7.81 -11.39
CA ARG A 227 6.23 7.65 -10.04
C ARG A 227 5.16 7.31 -9.00
N ASP A 228 3.97 6.93 -9.45
CA ASP A 228 2.83 6.53 -8.63
C ASP A 228 2.34 7.63 -7.67
N THR A 229 2.47 8.92 -8.08
CA THR A 229 1.68 9.99 -7.46
C THR A 229 0.22 9.70 -7.74
N THR A 230 -0.62 9.58 -6.72
CA THR A 230 -2.05 9.28 -6.88
C THR A 230 -2.92 10.39 -6.32
N LEU A 231 -4.03 10.66 -7.02
CA LEU A 231 -5.13 11.47 -6.54
C LEU A 231 -6.27 10.53 -6.14
N GLU A 232 -6.78 10.69 -4.92
CA GLU A 232 -7.96 9.98 -4.44
C GLU A 232 -9.10 10.98 -4.23
N LEU A 233 -10.29 10.63 -4.72
CA LEU A 233 -11.55 11.31 -4.48
C LEU A 233 -12.50 10.34 -3.78
N ASN A 234 -13.01 10.71 -2.60
CA ASN A 234 -13.95 9.89 -1.86
C ASN A 234 -15.17 10.73 -1.46
N PHE A 235 -16.32 10.13 -1.62
CA PHE A 235 -17.59 10.62 -1.12
C PHE A 235 -18.28 9.53 -0.31
N ARG A 236 -18.73 9.87 0.91
CA ARG A 236 -19.55 8.98 1.75
C ARG A 236 -20.76 9.71 2.27
N PHE A 237 -21.91 9.04 2.22
CA PHE A 237 -23.17 9.47 2.80
C PHE A 237 -23.72 8.37 3.71
N ASN A 238 -24.11 8.75 4.92
CA ASN A 238 -24.77 7.88 5.88
C ASN A 238 -26.04 8.57 6.39
N ASP A 239 -27.10 7.78 6.56
CA ASP A 239 -28.36 8.23 7.17
C ASP A 239 -28.72 7.24 8.28
N PHE A 240 -28.59 7.66 9.53
CA PHE A 240 -28.77 6.83 10.71
C PHE A 240 -30.02 7.20 11.47
N ASN A 241 -30.81 6.21 11.87
CA ASN A 241 -31.90 6.33 12.84
C ASN A 241 -31.56 5.52 14.09
N VAL A 242 -31.84 6.06 15.27
CA VAL A 242 -31.77 5.31 16.53
C VAL A 242 -32.94 4.32 16.57
N VAL A 243 -32.63 3.04 16.82
CA VAL A 243 -33.58 1.92 16.76
C VAL A 243 -33.65 1.11 18.06
N THR A 244 -32.98 1.58 19.11
CA THR A 244 -32.93 0.91 20.42
C THR A 244 -33.83 1.60 21.45
N LYS A 245 -34.39 0.79 22.36
CA LYS A 245 -35.18 1.28 23.51
C LYS A 245 -34.28 2.00 24.51
N PRO A 246 -34.79 3.02 25.21
CA PRO A 246 -36.14 3.60 25.13
C PRO A 246 -36.29 4.70 24.06
N PHE A 247 -35.30 4.91 23.20
CA PHE A 247 -35.18 6.07 22.32
C PHE A 247 -35.77 5.84 20.91
N GLU A 248 -36.19 4.61 20.58
CA GLU A 248 -36.67 4.24 19.24
C GLU A 248 -37.88 5.06 18.78
N ASP A 249 -38.76 5.45 19.72
CA ASP A 249 -39.99 6.23 19.42
C ASP A 249 -39.73 7.74 19.27
N LEU A 250 -38.51 8.22 19.54
CA LEU A 250 -38.19 9.64 19.51
C LEU A 250 -37.80 10.15 18.10
N ASP A 251 -37.73 9.26 17.11
CA ASP A 251 -37.29 9.59 15.73
C ASP A 251 -35.98 10.40 15.74
N ILE A 252 -34.98 9.89 16.48
CA ILE A 252 -33.63 10.46 16.48
C ILE A 252 -32.90 10.00 15.22
N ARG A 253 -32.51 10.97 14.39
CA ARG A 253 -31.87 10.71 13.08
C ARG A 253 -30.60 11.53 12.95
N THR A 254 -29.60 10.97 12.27
CA THR A 254 -28.36 11.67 11.96
C THR A 254 -27.95 11.42 10.52
N LYS A 255 -27.74 12.50 9.77
CA LYS A 255 -27.22 12.48 8.39
C LYS A 255 -25.77 12.93 8.40
N SER A 256 -24.90 12.16 7.76
CA SER A 256 -23.48 12.47 7.63
C SER A 256 -23.05 12.44 6.18
N LYS A 257 -22.28 13.45 5.77
CA LYS A 257 -21.63 13.52 4.45
C LYS A 257 -20.14 13.77 4.65
N ILE A 258 -19.34 13.06 3.91
CA ILE A 258 -17.88 13.18 3.93
C ILE A 258 -17.40 13.34 2.50
N TYR A 259 -16.64 14.38 2.25
CA TYR A 259 -15.95 14.64 0.99
C TYR A 259 -14.45 14.65 1.28
N LYS A 260 -13.69 13.84 0.56
CA LYS A 260 -12.24 13.76 0.72
C LYS A 260 -11.56 13.87 -0.64
N ILE A 261 -10.51 14.68 -0.67
CA ILE A 261 -9.53 14.73 -1.73
C ILE A 261 -8.14 14.44 -1.14
N ALA A 262 -7.38 13.53 -1.70
CA ALA A 262 -6.06 13.19 -1.20
C ALA A 262 -5.05 13.05 -2.32
N LEU A 263 -3.88 13.66 -2.12
CA LEU A 263 -2.70 13.46 -2.96
C LEU A 263 -1.71 12.60 -2.19
N ARG A 264 -1.29 11.47 -2.76
CA ARG A 264 -0.30 10.57 -2.16
C ARG A 264 0.88 10.39 -3.09
N GLN A 265 2.10 10.48 -2.53
CA GLN A 265 3.35 10.30 -3.25
C GLN A 265 4.25 9.29 -2.52
N PRO A 266 4.56 8.13 -3.12
CA PRO A 266 5.69 7.32 -2.69
C PRO A 266 6.98 8.10 -2.94
N VAL A 267 7.71 8.42 -1.86
CA VAL A 267 9.00 9.14 -1.95
C VAL A 267 10.19 8.18 -1.98
N TYR A 268 9.98 6.96 -1.48
CA TYR A 268 10.93 5.87 -1.56
C TYR A 268 10.15 4.55 -1.75
N ARG A 269 10.57 3.74 -2.73
CA ARG A 269 9.93 2.45 -3.00
C ARG A 269 10.93 1.45 -3.56
N THR A 270 11.04 0.32 -2.87
CA THR A 270 11.78 -0.88 -3.25
C THR A 270 10.84 -2.09 -3.18
N LEU A 271 11.35 -3.28 -3.41
CA LEU A 271 10.56 -4.52 -3.25
C LEU A 271 10.11 -4.75 -1.81
N ASN A 272 10.90 -4.30 -0.85
CA ASN A 272 10.67 -4.53 0.58
C ASN A 272 10.10 -3.32 1.30
N ASP A 273 10.51 -2.11 0.92
CA ASP A 273 10.18 -0.88 1.64
C ASP A 273 9.42 0.11 0.76
N GLU A 274 8.40 0.73 1.35
CA GLU A 274 7.71 1.85 0.76
C GLU A 274 7.51 2.94 1.80
N ILE A 275 8.00 4.15 1.51
CA ILE A 275 7.73 5.36 2.31
C ILE A 275 6.90 6.29 1.45
N SER A 276 5.73 6.69 1.94
CA SER A 276 4.85 7.60 1.24
C SER A 276 4.39 8.76 2.11
N LEU A 277 4.19 9.89 1.46
CA LEU A 277 3.62 11.10 2.03
C LEU A 277 2.24 11.34 1.42
N SER A 278 1.32 11.88 2.21
CA SER A 278 -0.01 12.26 1.75
C SER A 278 -0.44 13.62 2.27
N LEU A 279 -1.13 14.37 1.42
CA LEU A 279 -1.83 15.59 1.78
C LEU A 279 -3.31 15.38 1.49
N ILE A 280 -4.16 15.59 2.51
CA ILE A 280 -5.57 15.23 2.47
C ILE A 280 -6.38 16.45 2.88
N GLY A 281 -7.34 16.86 2.06
CA GLY A 281 -8.40 17.78 2.42
C GLY A 281 -9.69 17.00 2.67
N GLU A 282 -10.31 17.21 3.81
CA GLU A 282 -11.61 16.60 4.13
C GLU A 282 -12.62 17.67 4.56
N HIS A 283 -13.86 17.49 4.12
CA HIS A 283 -15.00 18.26 4.54
C HIS A 283 -16.08 17.29 5.02
N LEU A 284 -16.45 17.40 6.29
CA LEU A 284 -17.36 16.51 6.99
C LEU A 284 -18.56 17.32 7.47
N GLU A 285 -19.75 16.94 7.05
CA GLU A 285 -21.02 17.51 7.51
C GLU A 285 -21.77 16.46 8.32
N ASN A 286 -22.21 16.82 9.50
CA ASN A 286 -23.11 16.01 10.31
C ASN A 286 -24.31 16.85 10.73
N GLN A 287 -25.52 16.29 10.64
CA GLN A 287 -26.72 16.94 11.11
C GLN A 287 -27.64 15.96 11.82
N SER A 288 -28.01 16.28 13.04
CA SER A 288 -28.94 15.50 13.86
C SER A 288 -30.34 16.12 13.89
N PHE A 289 -31.32 15.25 14.08
CA PHE A 289 -32.73 15.57 14.08
C PHE A 289 -33.44 14.86 15.23
N LEU A 290 -34.48 15.47 15.77
CA LEU A 290 -35.40 14.90 16.72
C LEU A 290 -36.82 15.13 16.19
N GLY A 291 -37.61 14.07 15.95
CA GLY A 291 -38.95 14.19 15.40
C GLY A 291 -38.98 14.95 14.07
N GLY A 292 -37.96 14.74 13.20
CA GLY A 292 -37.85 15.42 11.89
C GLY A 292 -37.33 16.86 11.95
N THR A 293 -37.16 17.48 13.14
CA THR A 293 -36.64 18.84 13.30
C THR A 293 -35.14 18.78 13.67
N GLY A 294 -34.33 19.68 13.05
CA GLY A 294 -32.90 19.78 13.40
C GLY A 294 -32.72 20.07 14.90
N PHE A 295 -31.94 19.27 15.58
CA PHE A 295 -31.76 19.33 17.02
C PHE A 295 -30.33 19.00 17.42
N SER A 296 -29.72 19.79 18.30
CA SER A 296 -28.37 19.58 18.76
C SER A 296 -28.30 18.57 19.92
N PHE A 297 -27.73 17.38 19.66
CA PHE A 297 -27.35 16.43 20.70
C PHE A 297 -25.89 16.57 21.13
N GLN A 298 -25.11 17.37 20.39
CA GLN A 298 -23.68 17.51 20.57
C GLN A 298 -23.32 18.97 20.92
N ARG A 299 -22.47 19.13 21.93
CA ARG A 299 -21.95 20.46 22.31
C ARG A 299 -21.20 21.08 21.13
N GLY A 300 -21.19 22.40 21.04
CA GLY A 300 -20.53 23.14 19.95
C GLY A 300 -21.23 23.07 18.59
N ALA A 301 -22.20 22.14 18.41
CA ALA A 301 -23.02 22.13 17.20
C ALA A 301 -24.01 23.31 17.20
N THR A 302 -24.49 23.69 16.02
CA THR A 302 -25.52 24.74 15.86
C THR A 302 -26.86 24.28 16.45
N ASP A 303 -27.74 25.19 16.75
CA ASP A 303 -29.07 24.90 17.33
C ASP A 303 -29.92 23.94 16.46
N ASN A 304 -29.70 23.95 15.13
CA ASN A 304 -30.35 23.03 14.20
C ASN A 304 -29.60 21.71 14.02
N GLY A 305 -28.68 21.39 14.94
CA GLY A 305 -27.99 20.11 15.02
C GLY A 305 -26.85 19.90 14.01
N LYS A 306 -26.35 20.96 13.37
CA LYS A 306 -25.24 20.86 12.43
C LYS A 306 -23.88 20.93 13.15
N ALA A 307 -22.97 20.05 12.77
CA ALA A 307 -21.55 20.11 13.05
C ALA A 307 -20.78 19.89 11.73
N ILE A 308 -20.04 20.89 11.31
CA ILE A 308 -19.28 20.89 10.06
C ILE A 308 -17.79 21.04 10.40
N VAL A 309 -16.98 20.15 9.85
CA VAL A 309 -15.53 20.15 10.02
C VAL A 309 -14.87 20.20 8.65
N SER A 310 -13.92 21.12 8.49
CA SER A 310 -13.02 21.17 7.34
C SER A 310 -11.61 20.97 7.84
N ALA A 311 -10.92 19.93 7.39
CA ALA A 311 -9.60 19.57 7.90
C ALA A 311 -8.57 19.37 6.79
N LEU A 312 -7.36 19.86 7.05
CA LEU A 312 -6.17 19.52 6.28
C LEU A 312 -5.34 18.52 7.06
N ARG A 313 -4.97 17.41 6.40
CA ARG A 313 -4.19 16.35 7.05
C ARG A 313 -2.91 16.05 6.29
N PHE A 314 -1.82 15.88 7.03
CA PHE A 314 -0.54 15.43 6.50
C PHE A 314 -0.21 14.04 7.04
N GLY A 315 -0.06 13.07 6.15
CA GLY A 315 0.22 11.69 6.47
C GLY A 315 1.61 11.26 6.03
N GLN A 316 2.24 10.45 6.86
CA GLN A 316 3.46 9.71 6.57
C GLN A 316 3.17 8.23 6.80
N GLU A 317 3.58 7.38 5.87
CA GLU A 317 3.41 5.94 5.97
C GLU A 317 4.72 5.25 5.57
N TRP A 318 5.13 4.29 6.38
CA TRP A 318 6.21 3.37 6.05
C TRP A 318 5.69 1.94 6.13
N ILE A 319 5.93 1.18 5.07
CA ILE A 319 5.58 -0.23 5.00
C ILE A 319 6.85 -1.00 4.66
N HIS A 320 7.20 -1.96 5.53
CA HIS A 320 8.27 -2.92 5.33
C HIS A 320 7.68 -4.31 5.14
N ARG A 321 8.06 -5.00 4.04
CA ARG A 321 7.56 -6.33 3.69
C ARG A 321 8.72 -7.28 3.47
N GLU A 322 8.65 -8.42 4.13
CA GLU A 322 9.49 -9.58 3.86
C GLU A 322 8.59 -10.80 3.54
N SER A 323 9.21 -11.91 3.18
CA SER A 323 8.46 -13.13 2.81
C SER A 323 7.54 -13.65 3.92
N ASN A 324 7.87 -13.39 5.18
CA ASN A 324 7.18 -13.91 6.36
C ASN A 324 6.72 -12.83 7.34
N GLN A 325 6.95 -11.55 7.06
CA GLN A 325 6.51 -10.46 7.95
C GLN A 325 6.18 -9.19 7.19
N VAL A 326 5.27 -8.41 7.78
CA VAL A 326 4.91 -7.07 7.32
C VAL A 326 4.83 -6.15 8.54
N LEU A 327 5.49 -5.01 8.47
CA LEU A 327 5.34 -3.91 9.42
C LEU A 327 4.79 -2.70 8.65
N ALA A 328 3.71 -2.12 9.14
CA ALA A 328 3.17 -0.86 8.64
C ALA A 328 3.10 0.15 9.77
N VAL A 329 3.66 1.32 9.55
CA VAL A 329 3.64 2.44 10.51
C VAL A 329 3.06 3.66 9.81
N ARG A 330 2.08 4.30 10.44
CA ARG A 330 1.46 5.51 9.95
C ARG A 330 1.48 6.59 11.01
N SER A 331 1.80 7.81 10.60
CA SER A 331 1.67 9.04 11.39
C SER A 331 0.84 10.03 10.60
N ARG A 332 -0.19 10.62 11.23
CA ARG A 332 -1.06 11.61 10.59
C ARG A 332 -1.28 12.79 11.52
N PHE A 333 -0.95 13.97 11.03
CA PHE A 333 -1.29 15.25 11.64
C PHE A 333 -2.52 15.82 10.97
N SER A 334 -3.48 16.27 11.75
CA SER A 334 -4.75 16.84 11.28
C SER A 334 -4.93 18.23 11.89
N VAL A 335 -5.26 19.20 11.06
CA VAL A 335 -5.54 20.57 11.46
C VAL A 335 -6.96 20.89 11.00
N GLY A 336 -7.83 21.20 11.93
CA GLY A 336 -9.17 21.73 11.66
C GLY A 336 -9.05 23.20 11.25
N LEU A 337 -9.79 23.59 10.22
CA LEU A 337 -9.76 24.91 9.60
C LEU A 337 -11.14 25.56 9.63
N ASN A 338 -11.20 26.82 9.96
CA ASN A 338 -12.44 27.62 9.91
C ASN A 338 -12.73 28.10 8.48
N VAL A 339 -13.00 27.13 7.58
CA VAL A 339 -13.33 27.37 6.16
C VAL A 339 -14.49 26.48 5.75
N LEU A 340 -15.17 26.83 4.65
CA LEU A 340 -16.30 26.06 4.08
C LEU A 340 -17.41 25.85 5.13
N ASP A 341 -17.82 26.92 5.80
CA ASP A 341 -18.86 26.91 6.84
C ASP A 341 -18.57 25.98 8.04
N ALA A 342 -17.30 25.72 8.34
CA ALA A 342 -16.92 24.95 9.52
C ALA A 342 -17.57 25.52 10.78
N THR A 343 -18.12 24.67 11.61
CA THR A 343 -18.87 25.08 12.80
C THR A 343 -17.94 25.67 13.85
N ASN A 344 -18.15 26.92 14.19
CA ASN A 344 -17.47 27.64 15.26
C ASN A 344 -18.51 28.27 16.18
N ASN A 345 -19.09 27.46 17.08
CA ASN A 345 -20.22 27.84 17.95
C ASN A 345 -19.90 27.50 19.42
N LYS A 346 -18.69 27.84 19.85
CA LYS A 346 -18.29 27.64 21.27
C LYS A 346 -19.11 28.53 22.20
N GLN A 347 -19.77 27.90 23.17
CA GLN A 347 -20.39 28.60 24.31
C GLN A 347 -19.44 28.68 25.48
N THR A 348 -18.53 27.70 25.60
CA THR A 348 -17.47 27.62 26.61
C THR A 348 -16.14 27.28 25.95
N SER A 349 -15.02 27.49 26.67
CA SER A 349 -13.67 27.11 26.18
C SER A 349 -13.53 25.61 25.90
N ASP A 350 -14.39 24.78 26.50
CA ASP A 350 -14.30 23.34 26.46
C ASP A 350 -15.24 22.72 25.42
N ASP A 351 -16.02 23.55 24.71
CA ASP A 351 -16.87 23.08 23.63
C ASP A 351 -16.04 22.83 22.36
N PRO A 352 -16.34 21.76 21.61
CA PRO A 352 -15.69 21.51 20.34
C PRO A 352 -16.07 22.54 19.29
N ASP A 353 -15.14 22.82 18.39
CA ASP A 353 -15.37 23.59 17.17
C ASP A 353 -14.61 22.97 15.98
N GLY A 354 -14.63 23.66 14.84
CA GLY A 354 -13.93 23.24 13.63
C GLY A 354 -12.42 23.47 13.67
N GLU A 355 -11.86 24.12 14.71
CA GLU A 355 -10.45 24.44 14.84
C GLU A 355 -9.80 23.53 15.89
N PHE A 356 -8.94 22.62 15.45
CA PHE A 356 -8.26 21.64 16.31
C PHE A 356 -6.94 21.19 15.71
N PHE A 357 -6.13 20.58 16.55
CA PHE A 357 -4.96 19.81 16.12
C PHE A 357 -5.01 18.40 16.72
N VAL A 358 -4.87 17.39 15.84
CA VAL A 358 -4.85 15.97 16.23
C VAL A 358 -3.66 15.29 15.60
N TRP A 359 -2.97 14.49 16.40
CA TRP A 359 -2.00 13.53 15.91
C TRP A 359 -2.53 12.11 16.10
N LEU A 360 -2.45 11.29 15.02
CA LEU A 360 -2.78 9.87 15.03
C LEU A 360 -1.54 9.08 14.63
N GLY A 361 -1.05 8.24 15.52
CA GLY A 361 0.00 7.26 15.29
C GLY A 361 -0.57 5.85 15.26
N GLN A 362 -0.19 5.05 14.26
CA GLN A 362 -0.61 3.66 14.13
C GLN A 362 0.58 2.78 13.73
N ALA A 363 0.66 1.59 14.32
CA ALA A 363 1.60 0.56 13.92
C ALA A 363 0.87 -0.79 13.84
N GLN A 364 1.13 -1.54 12.79
CA GLN A 364 0.61 -2.88 12.58
C GLN A 364 1.75 -3.81 12.21
N TYR A 365 1.83 -4.95 12.86
CA TYR A 365 2.84 -5.97 12.61
C TYR A 365 2.17 -7.32 12.39
N VAL A 366 2.55 -7.98 11.31
CA VAL A 366 2.13 -9.36 11.01
C VAL A 366 3.37 -10.19 10.79
N ARG A 367 3.44 -11.34 11.46
CA ARG A 367 4.53 -12.31 11.27
C ARG A 367 3.98 -13.71 11.15
N ARG A 368 4.36 -14.40 10.08
CA ARG A 368 4.13 -15.83 9.90
C ARG A 368 5.32 -16.64 10.38
N VAL A 369 5.04 -17.66 11.18
CA VAL A 369 6.06 -18.59 11.69
C VAL A 369 5.95 -19.92 10.95
N ASP A 370 6.90 -20.20 10.08
CA ASP A 370 7.03 -21.48 9.40
C ASP A 370 7.79 -22.50 10.27
N PRO A 371 7.54 -23.81 10.16
CA PRO A 371 6.63 -24.49 9.23
C PRO A 371 5.19 -24.62 9.73
N LEU A 372 4.83 -24.10 10.89
CA LEU A 372 3.49 -24.25 11.49
C LEU A 372 2.41 -23.41 10.79
N GLY A 373 2.82 -22.40 10.04
CA GLY A 373 1.92 -21.46 9.37
C GLY A 373 1.12 -20.59 10.34
N ILE A 374 1.57 -20.47 11.59
CA ILE A 374 0.95 -19.61 12.61
C ILE A 374 1.28 -18.15 12.28
N GLU A 375 0.26 -17.30 12.25
CA GLU A 375 0.43 -15.87 12.08
C GLU A 375 0.22 -15.16 13.42
N PHE A 376 1.13 -14.24 13.74
CA PHE A 376 0.99 -13.31 14.86
C PHE A 376 0.70 -11.92 14.31
N LEU A 377 -0.33 -11.29 14.86
CA LEU A 377 -0.74 -9.94 14.51
C LEU A 377 -0.66 -9.06 15.74
N GLY A 378 -0.05 -7.89 15.63
CA GLY A 378 0.00 -6.86 16.65
C GLY A 378 -0.47 -5.54 16.09
N GLY A 379 -1.25 -4.80 16.86
CA GLY A 379 -1.74 -3.47 16.51
C GLY A 379 -1.53 -2.49 17.67
N LEU A 380 -1.08 -1.28 17.34
CA LEU A 380 -0.97 -0.17 18.26
C LEU A 380 -1.57 1.06 17.59
N THR A 381 -2.45 1.78 18.30
CA THR A 381 -2.99 3.06 17.85
C THR A 381 -2.98 4.06 18.98
N LEU A 382 -2.59 5.28 18.71
CA LEU A 382 -2.59 6.40 19.64
C LEU A 382 -3.14 7.65 18.94
N GLN A 383 -4.21 8.23 19.47
CA GLN A 383 -4.71 9.54 19.07
C GLN A 383 -4.53 10.54 20.21
N ILE A 384 -3.97 11.69 19.90
CA ILE A 384 -3.81 12.81 20.83
C ILE A 384 -4.38 14.07 20.17
N ALA A 385 -5.34 14.67 20.82
CA ALA A 385 -5.97 15.93 20.45
C ALA A 385 -5.56 17.03 21.45
N ASN A 386 -5.38 18.24 20.96
CA ASN A 386 -5.08 19.40 21.81
C ASN A 386 -6.33 20.07 22.37
N ASP A 387 -7.50 19.75 21.77
CA ASP A 387 -8.79 20.39 22.09
C ASP A 387 -9.94 19.37 22.06
N SER A 388 -11.11 19.75 22.58
CA SER A 388 -12.32 18.94 22.44
C SER A 388 -12.72 18.82 20.96
N LEU A 389 -13.10 17.63 20.54
CA LEU A 389 -13.42 17.33 19.14
C LEU A 389 -14.91 17.09 18.95
N PHE A 390 -15.42 17.42 17.76
CA PHE A 390 -16.69 16.89 17.32
C PHE A 390 -16.63 15.36 17.17
N ALA A 391 -17.75 14.67 17.36
CA ALA A 391 -17.84 13.20 17.27
C ALA A 391 -17.28 12.65 15.95
N LEU A 392 -17.31 13.42 14.86
CA LEU A 392 -16.71 13.09 13.58
C LEU A 392 -15.17 12.93 13.61
N GLU A 393 -14.51 13.55 14.57
CA GLU A 393 -13.04 13.53 14.75
C GLU A 393 -12.61 12.73 15.99
N GLN A 394 -13.55 12.41 16.87
CA GLN A 394 -13.28 11.60 18.05
C GLN A 394 -12.92 10.17 17.70
N PHE A 395 -12.20 9.51 18.58
CA PHE A 395 -11.79 8.12 18.41
C PHE A 395 -12.75 7.17 19.13
N ALA A 396 -13.22 6.17 18.39
CA ALA A 396 -14.11 5.15 18.91
C ALA A 396 -13.34 3.93 19.43
N VAL A 397 -13.64 3.49 20.67
CA VAL A 397 -13.09 2.31 21.32
C VAL A 397 -14.23 1.39 21.72
N GLY A 398 -14.08 0.10 21.44
CA GLY A 398 -15.09 -0.96 21.55
C GLY A 398 -15.45 -1.48 20.17
N GLY A 399 -15.65 -2.80 20.07
CA GLY A 399 -16.04 -3.48 18.84
C GLY A 399 -14.93 -4.27 18.15
N ARG A 400 -15.25 -4.79 16.99
CA ARG A 400 -14.46 -5.77 16.23
C ARG A 400 -13.04 -5.34 15.95
N TYR A 401 -12.81 -4.08 15.62
CA TYR A 401 -11.52 -3.56 15.20
C TYR A 401 -10.76 -2.78 16.28
N SER A 402 -11.30 -2.72 17.49
CA SER A 402 -10.67 -2.07 18.63
C SER A 402 -10.59 -2.99 19.83
N VAL A 403 -11.58 -3.05 20.70
CA VAL A 403 -11.63 -3.95 21.86
C VAL A 403 -12.82 -4.89 21.71
N ARG A 404 -12.57 -6.09 21.22
CA ARG A 404 -13.60 -7.13 21.00
C ARG A 404 -14.24 -7.54 22.33
N GLY A 405 -15.51 -7.92 22.30
CA GLY A 405 -16.28 -8.25 23.49
C GLY A 405 -17.08 -7.07 24.05
N TYR A 406 -16.88 -5.88 23.53
CA TYR A 406 -17.67 -4.68 23.80
C TYR A 406 -18.42 -4.25 22.54
N TRP A 407 -19.47 -3.46 22.72
CA TRP A 407 -20.21 -2.87 21.58
C TRP A 407 -19.33 -2.06 20.67
N GLU A 408 -19.69 -2.02 19.42
CA GLU A 408 -19.09 -1.09 18.44
C GLU A 408 -19.31 0.36 18.89
N ASN A 409 -18.20 1.13 18.93
CA ASN A 409 -18.17 2.53 19.34
C ASN A 409 -18.66 2.75 20.80
N TYR A 410 -18.33 1.84 21.72
CA TYR A 410 -18.74 1.95 23.11
C TYR A 410 -18.25 3.23 23.78
N LEU A 411 -16.99 3.59 23.60
CA LEU A 411 -16.42 4.87 24.02
C LEU A 411 -16.06 5.68 22.78
N VAL A 412 -16.51 6.94 22.72
CA VAL A 412 -16.17 7.89 21.64
C VAL A 412 -15.63 9.15 22.29
N ARG A 413 -14.30 9.43 22.17
CA ARG A 413 -13.60 10.49 22.89
C ARG A 413 -12.47 11.10 22.08
N ASP A 414 -11.93 12.23 22.56
CA ASP A 414 -10.93 13.01 21.84
C ASP A 414 -9.59 12.27 21.70
N ASN A 415 -9.19 11.56 22.76
CA ASN A 415 -7.92 10.85 22.85
C ASN A 415 -8.15 9.36 23.02
N ALA A 416 -7.26 8.55 22.47
CA ALA A 416 -7.34 7.10 22.62
C ALA A 416 -5.98 6.41 22.49
N PHE A 417 -5.85 5.31 23.20
CA PHE A 417 -4.79 4.31 23.09
C PHE A 417 -5.42 2.96 22.86
N LEU A 418 -4.95 2.22 21.85
CA LEU A 418 -5.36 0.83 21.57
C LEU A 418 -4.14 -0.06 21.42
N PHE A 419 -4.23 -1.24 22.00
CA PHE A 419 -3.27 -2.31 21.82
C PHE A 419 -4.01 -3.64 21.59
N ASN A 420 -3.70 -4.32 20.50
CA ASN A 420 -4.31 -5.56 20.07
C ASN A 420 -3.23 -6.59 19.74
N VAL A 421 -3.44 -7.82 20.19
CA VAL A 421 -2.64 -8.98 19.79
C VAL A 421 -3.57 -10.13 19.43
N GLU A 422 -3.32 -10.73 18.28
CA GLU A 422 -4.02 -11.91 17.79
C GLU A 422 -3.04 -12.93 17.26
N SER A 423 -3.29 -14.21 17.52
CA SER A 423 -2.56 -15.31 16.89
C SER A 423 -3.53 -16.11 16.02
N ARG A 424 -3.19 -16.37 14.77
CA ARG A 424 -3.98 -17.22 13.86
C ARG A 424 -3.31 -18.56 13.70
N ILE A 425 -3.94 -19.59 14.20
CA ILE A 425 -3.42 -20.94 14.26
C ILE A 425 -4.20 -21.78 13.25
N PRO A 426 -3.58 -22.22 12.12
CA PRO A 426 -4.25 -23.09 11.16
C PRO A 426 -4.66 -24.40 11.81
N MET A 427 -5.94 -24.77 11.63
CA MET A 427 -6.53 -25.97 12.18
C MET A 427 -6.81 -26.97 11.07
N PHE A 428 -6.47 -28.23 11.32
CA PHE A 428 -6.83 -29.36 10.46
C PHE A 428 -6.48 -29.20 8.96
N PRO A 429 -5.27 -28.69 8.59
CA PRO A 429 -4.94 -28.37 7.19
C PRO A 429 -4.97 -29.60 6.27
N LYS A 430 -4.78 -30.81 6.82
CA LYS A 430 -4.83 -32.06 6.09
C LYS A 430 -6.23 -32.66 5.95
N PHE A 431 -7.19 -32.25 6.81
CA PHE A 431 -8.52 -32.85 6.87
C PHE A 431 -9.49 -32.25 5.84
N PHE A 432 -9.45 -30.91 5.69
CA PHE A 432 -10.39 -30.20 4.81
C PHE A 432 -9.87 -30.00 3.36
N GLY A 433 -8.62 -30.38 3.09
CA GLY A 433 -7.97 -30.16 1.80
C GLY A 433 -7.68 -28.68 1.50
N PRO A 434 -7.16 -28.36 0.30
CA PRO A 434 -6.70 -27.00 -0.03
C PRO A 434 -7.83 -25.99 -0.26
N LYS A 435 -9.08 -26.45 -0.33
CA LYS A 435 -10.24 -25.60 -0.65
C LYS A 435 -10.93 -25.00 0.58
N VAL A 436 -10.63 -25.51 1.77
CA VAL A 436 -11.21 -25.04 3.02
C VAL A 436 -10.09 -24.80 4.02
N ALA A 437 -9.97 -23.59 4.48
CA ALA A 437 -9.04 -23.23 5.55
C ALA A 437 -9.82 -22.86 6.81
N VAL A 438 -9.37 -23.41 7.95
CA VAL A 438 -9.91 -23.11 9.27
C VAL A 438 -8.76 -22.62 10.13
N ALA A 439 -8.95 -21.51 10.82
CA ALA A 439 -7.98 -21.00 11.80
C ALA A 439 -8.67 -20.63 13.11
N LEU A 440 -8.03 -21.01 14.22
CA LEU A 440 -8.35 -20.50 15.56
C LEU A 440 -7.60 -19.19 15.78
N ALA A 441 -8.26 -18.18 16.31
CA ALA A 441 -7.72 -16.83 16.49
C ALA A 441 -7.87 -16.32 17.93
N PRO A 442 -7.06 -16.82 18.91
CA PRO A 442 -7.02 -16.25 20.25
C PRO A 442 -6.48 -14.82 20.19
N PHE A 443 -7.00 -13.95 21.10
CA PHE A 443 -6.63 -12.55 21.13
C PHE A 443 -6.67 -11.94 22.54
N ILE A 444 -5.99 -10.81 22.68
CA ILE A 444 -6.08 -9.90 23.82
C ILE A 444 -6.14 -8.48 23.26
N ASP A 445 -7.12 -7.70 23.74
CA ASP A 445 -7.33 -6.32 23.34
C ASP A 445 -7.40 -5.42 24.57
N VAL A 446 -6.77 -4.24 24.48
CA VAL A 446 -6.83 -3.20 25.51
C VAL A 446 -7.02 -1.86 24.80
N GLY A 447 -7.98 -1.07 25.29
CA GLY A 447 -8.22 0.28 24.81
C GLY A 447 -8.49 1.22 25.97
N ARG A 448 -7.93 2.41 25.91
CA ARG A 448 -8.20 3.51 26.83
C ARG A 448 -8.54 4.75 26.03
N SER A 449 -9.56 5.49 26.49
CA SER A 449 -9.91 6.77 25.89
C SER A 449 -10.21 7.82 26.93
N TRP A 450 -9.92 9.08 26.61
CA TRP A 450 -10.11 10.21 27.52
C TRP A 450 -10.40 11.51 26.76
N GLU A 451 -11.06 12.43 27.45
CA GLU A 451 -11.37 13.75 26.94
C GLU A 451 -10.12 14.68 27.01
N ALA A 452 -10.01 15.64 26.09
CA ALA A 452 -8.87 16.56 26.03
C ALA A 452 -8.97 17.70 27.05
N LYS A 453 -10.17 18.28 27.23
CA LYS A 453 -10.39 19.49 28.05
C LYS A 453 -11.34 19.26 29.22
N ARG A 454 -12.06 18.16 29.25
CA ARG A 454 -13.09 17.88 30.25
C ARG A 454 -12.70 16.70 31.11
N ASP A 455 -13.37 16.57 32.26
CA ASP A 455 -13.29 15.36 33.07
C ASP A 455 -13.78 14.16 32.24
N THR A 456 -13.01 13.11 32.25
CA THR A 456 -13.33 11.89 31.51
C THR A 456 -14.24 11.00 32.36
N PRO A 457 -15.46 10.71 31.94
CA PRO A 457 -16.32 9.78 32.67
C PRO A 457 -15.79 8.34 32.61
N ASP A 458 -16.12 7.55 33.65
CA ASP A 458 -15.85 6.12 33.64
C ASP A 458 -16.90 5.36 32.81
N PRO A 459 -16.53 4.20 32.20
CA PRO A 459 -15.21 3.60 32.19
C PRO A 459 -14.27 4.33 31.22
N GLN A 460 -12.98 4.40 31.57
CA GLN A 460 -11.96 4.97 30.66
C GLN A 460 -11.18 3.90 29.93
N THR A 461 -11.17 2.68 30.46
CA THR A 461 -10.40 1.56 29.91
C THR A 461 -11.32 0.37 29.66
N LEU A 462 -11.20 -0.20 28.47
CA LEU A 462 -11.80 -1.48 28.09
C LEU A 462 -10.68 -2.49 27.89
N ALA A 463 -10.86 -3.70 28.40
CA ALA A 463 -9.92 -4.78 28.19
C ALA A 463 -10.68 -6.10 28.00
N SER A 464 -10.21 -6.92 27.08
CA SER A 464 -10.82 -8.22 26.81
C SER A 464 -9.81 -9.28 26.42
N ILE A 465 -10.19 -10.53 26.65
CA ILE A 465 -9.52 -11.72 26.14
C ILE A 465 -10.56 -12.60 25.46
N GLY A 466 -10.17 -13.27 24.39
CA GLY A 466 -11.12 -14.11 23.68
C GLY A 466 -10.50 -14.94 22.58
N ALA A 467 -11.35 -15.54 21.78
CA ALA A 467 -10.94 -16.31 20.63
C ALA A 467 -11.94 -16.16 19.47
N GLY A 468 -11.43 -16.33 18.26
CA GLY A 468 -12.24 -16.39 17.06
C GLY A 468 -12.02 -17.66 16.27
N ILE A 469 -12.96 -17.98 15.40
CA ILE A 469 -12.83 -18.99 14.36
C ILE A 469 -12.93 -18.27 13.04
N ARG A 470 -11.96 -18.54 12.15
CA ARG A 470 -11.92 -18.00 10.80
C ARG A 470 -12.02 -19.13 9.80
N LEU A 471 -12.91 -18.99 8.86
CA LEU A 471 -13.19 -19.96 7.82
C LEU A 471 -12.98 -19.31 6.45
N SER A 472 -12.36 -20.04 5.53
CA SER A 472 -12.26 -19.65 4.13
C SER A 472 -12.64 -20.83 3.25
N PHE A 473 -13.55 -20.62 2.30
CA PHE A 473 -14.07 -21.61 1.40
C PHE A 473 -13.76 -21.24 -0.04
N PHE A 474 -13.03 -22.11 -0.75
CA PHE A 474 -12.72 -21.96 -2.18
C PHE A 474 -12.12 -20.60 -2.58
N ASN A 475 -11.51 -19.88 -1.65
CA ASN A 475 -11.06 -18.50 -1.80
C ASN A 475 -12.16 -17.51 -2.26
N ARG A 476 -13.43 -17.89 -2.09
CA ARG A 476 -14.58 -17.06 -2.50
C ARG A 476 -15.51 -16.69 -1.36
N ALA A 477 -15.54 -17.48 -0.30
CA ALA A 477 -16.36 -17.16 0.86
C ALA A 477 -15.49 -17.17 2.11
N HIS A 478 -15.65 -16.15 2.93
CA HIS A 478 -14.92 -15.97 4.18
C HIS A 478 -15.93 -15.74 5.31
N ALA A 479 -15.75 -16.44 6.41
CA ALA A 479 -16.54 -16.21 7.61
C ALA A 479 -15.61 -16.04 8.82
N SER A 480 -15.99 -15.19 9.74
CA SER A 480 -15.31 -15.05 11.02
C SER A 480 -16.33 -14.90 12.14
N LEU A 481 -16.06 -15.57 13.26
CA LEU A 481 -16.82 -15.45 14.48
C LEU A 481 -15.83 -15.26 15.63
N TYR A 482 -16.01 -14.20 16.40
CA TYR A 482 -15.18 -13.87 17.56
C TYR A 482 -16.04 -13.75 18.79
N TRP A 483 -15.57 -14.27 19.88
CA TRP A 483 -16.13 -14.08 21.20
C TRP A 483 -15.07 -13.49 22.13
N GLY A 484 -15.42 -12.39 22.81
CA GLY A 484 -14.55 -11.68 23.75
C GLY A 484 -15.18 -11.62 25.12
N GLN A 485 -14.43 -12.06 26.13
CA GLN A 485 -14.78 -11.86 27.53
C GLN A 485 -14.29 -10.49 27.98
N GLN A 486 -15.21 -9.65 28.41
CA GLN A 486 -14.90 -8.37 29.04
C GLN A 486 -14.15 -8.62 30.37
N LEU A 487 -13.01 -7.95 30.57
CA LEU A 487 -12.23 -7.96 31.79
C LEU A 487 -12.63 -6.79 32.72
N ASN A 488 -13.11 -5.70 32.13
CA ASN A 488 -13.74 -4.58 32.84
C ASN A 488 -15.24 -4.64 32.57
N HIS A 489 -16.03 -4.98 33.56
CA HIS A 489 -17.47 -5.00 33.38
C HIS A 489 -18.01 -3.58 33.20
N VAL A 490 -18.86 -3.41 32.22
CA VAL A 490 -19.56 -2.16 31.91
C VAL A 490 -21.06 -2.43 31.95
N GLU A 491 -21.83 -1.46 32.46
CA GLU A 491 -23.28 -1.54 32.44
C GLU A 491 -23.78 -1.15 31.06
N ASP A 492 -24.08 -2.14 30.24
CA ASP A 492 -24.70 -1.92 28.94
C ASP A 492 -26.24 -2.05 29.11
N PRO A 493 -27.04 -1.10 28.62
CA PRO A 493 -28.46 -1.33 28.49
C PRO A 493 -28.66 -2.50 27.52
N PRO A 494 -29.32 -3.59 27.93
CA PRO A 494 -29.50 -4.77 27.11
C PRO A 494 -30.29 -4.39 25.83
N ASP A 495 -29.65 -4.54 24.70
CA ASP A 495 -30.26 -4.34 23.37
C ASP A 495 -30.90 -5.64 22.85
N GLY A 496 -30.49 -6.77 23.43
CA GLY A 496 -30.89 -8.12 23.02
C GLY A 496 -30.13 -8.60 21.80
N GLY A 497 -29.09 -7.87 21.38
CA GLY A 497 -28.19 -8.24 20.28
C GLY A 497 -27.09 -9.21 20.68
N VAL A 498 -26.36 -9.75 19.72
CA VAL A 498 -25.26 -10.69 20.00
C VAL A 498 -24.01 -9.96 20.51
N GLN A 499 -23.90 -8.66 20.28
CA GLN A 499 -22.82 -7.85 20.86
C GLN A 499 -22.90 -7.77 22.38
N ASP A 500 -24.10 -7.84 22.99
CA ASP A 500 -24.30 -7.93 24.45
C ASP A 500 -23.59 -9.15 25.06
N GLN A 501 -23.41 -10.20 24.26
CA GLN A 501 -22.74 -11.44 24.64
C GLN A 501 -21.25 -11.43 24.25
N GLY A 502 -20.74 -10.29 23.77
CA GLY A 502 -19.35 -10.14 23.33
C GLY A 502 -19.04 -10.80 22.00
N VAL A 503 -20.06 -11.05 21.16
CA VAL A 503 -19.91 -11.78 19.88
C VAL A 503 -19.85 -10.81 18.71
N HIS A 504 -18.81 -10.98 17.87
CA HIS A 504 -18.66 -10.29 16.60
C HIS A 504 -18.56 -11.31 15.47
N TRP A 505 -19.30 -11.11 14.39
CA TRP A 505 -19.32 -12.01 13.25
C TRP A 505 -19.30 -11.27 11.92
N GLU A 506 -18.77 -11.95 10.92
CA GLU A 506 -18.66 -11.47 9.55
C GLU A 506 -18.79 -12.63 8.57
N PHE A 507 -19.45 -12.38 7.47
CA PHE A 507 -19.49 -13.25 6.30
C PHE A 507 -19.28 -12.42 5.04
N VAL A 508 -18.29 -12.80 4.22
CA VAL A 508 -17.98 -12.16 2.94
C VAL A 508 -18.09 -13.22 1.85
N LEU A 509 -18.75 -12.87 0.76
CA LEU A 509 -18.88 -13.71 -0.43
C LEU A 509 -18.44 -12.92 -1.67
N ASP A 510 -17.37 -13.39 -2.32
CA ASP A 510 -16.93 -12.90 -3.61
C ASP A 510 -17.83 -13.47 -4.72
N ILE A 511 -18.43 -12.56 -5.49
CA ILE A 511 -19.36 -12.89 -6.59
C ILE A 511 -18.58 -12.98 -7.91
N LEU A 512 -17.62 -12.04 -8.11
CA LEU A 512 -16.79 -11.92 -9.31
C LEU A 512 -15.31 -11.81 -8.92
#